data_67a99f910e2a16e9936a11d531c47b2c
#
_entry.id   67a99f910e2a16e9936a11d531c47b2c
#
_cell.length_a   1.000
_cell.length_b   1.000
_cell.length_c   1.000
_cell.angle_alpha   90.00
_cell.angle_beta   90.00
_cell.angle_gamma   90.00
#
_symmetry.space_group_name_H-M   'P 1'
#
loop_
_entity.id
_entity.type
_entity.pdbx_description
1 polymer ?
#
loop_
_entity_poly.entity_id
_entity_poly.type
_entity_poly.pdbx_seq_one_letter_code
_entity_poly.pdbx_strand_id
1 'polypeptide(L)'
;MLVEFKTLPETARVWIYQCNRSFSEKEITEIGSDLDTFLTSWTAHGNDLNAGYEIKYKRFIVIALDQRTQGATGCSIDASVHFIQALEKKYDVLLLDKMNVSYKQGEFVAYKSLIDFKAMAKQKAISKNTIVFNNLVTNKGEYLEHWEVPASESWHARFL
;
A
#
# COMPACT_ATOMS: atom_id res chain seq x y z
N MET A 1 16.55 -9.78 -2.88
CA MET A 1 17.52 -8.70 -3.15
C MET A 1 16.81 -7.37 -3.26
N LEU A 2 17.16 -6.44 -2.42
CA LEU A 2 16.59 -5.09 -2.48
C LEU A 2 17.03 -4.39 -3.77
N VAL A 3 16.04 -3.84 -4.50
CA VAL A 3 16.27 -3.04 -5.71
C VAL A 3 15.49 -1.73 -5.60
N GLU A 4 15.86 -0.74 -6.42
CA GLU A 4 15.11 0.51 -6.43
C GLU A 4 13.72 0.30 -7.02
N PHE A 5 12.70 0.83 -6.37
CA PHE A 5 11.30 0.71 -6.81
C PHE A 5 11.13 1.17 -8.26
N LYS A 6 11.72 2.30 -8.63
CA LYS A 6 11.58 2.87 -9.97
C LYS A 6 12.11 1.97 -11.09
N THR A 7 13.05 1.06 -10.78
CA THR A 7 13.65 0.15 -11.78
C THR A 7 12.80 -1.09 -12.03
N LEU A 8 11.81 -1.35 -11.21
CA LEU A 8 10.96 -2.53 -11.35
C LEU A 8 10.04 -2.40 -12.56
N PRO A 9 9.76 -3.53 -13.26
CA PRO A 9 8.88 -3.50 -14.43
C PRO A 9 7.43 -3.21 -14.04
N GLU A 10 6.61 -2.76 -14.99
CA GLU A 10 5.19 -2.52 -14.77
C GLU A 10 4.41 -3.79 -14.38
N THR A 11 4.95 -4.96 -14.74
CA THR A 11 4.39 -6.26 -14.37
C THR A 11 4.71 -6.67 -12.93
N ALA A 12 5.56 -5.93 -12.23
CA ALA A 12 5.91 -6.24 -10.83
C ALA A 12 4.63 -6.27 -9.99
N ARG A 13 4.52 -7.32 -9.16
CA ARG A 13 3.40 -7.46 -8.23
C ARG A 13 3.55 -6.45 -7.10
N VAL A 14 2.44 -5.81 -6.72
CA VAL A 14 2.45 -4.83 -5.64
C VAL A 14 1.55 -5.23 -4.49
N TRP A 15 1.95 -4.85 -3.28
CA TRP A 15 1.16 -4.90 -2.06
C TRP A 15 1.16 -3.51 -1.47
N ILE A 16 -0.03 -3.00 -1.13
CA ILE A 16 -0.21 -1.66 -0.60
C ILE A 16 -0.78 -1.75 0.80
N TYR A 17 -0.10 -1.11 1.75
CA TYR A 17 -0.51 -1.07 3.15
C TYR A 17 -0.78 0.37 3.53
N GLN A 18 -2.03 0.68 3.87
CA GLN A 18 -2.41 2.03 4.30
C GLN A 18 -2.39 2.13 5.82
N CYS A 19 -1.83 3.22 6.32
CA CYS A 19 -1.77 3.49 7.74
C CYS A 19 -2.97 4.33 8.18
N ASN A 20 -3.47 4.07 9.37
CA ASN A 20 -4.59 4.84 9.96
C ASN A 20 -4.19 6.24 10.43
N ARG A 21 -2.91 6.60 10.36
CA ARG A 21 -2.38 7.95 10.61
C ARG A 21 -1.15 8.21 9.76
N SER A 22 -0.71 9.46 9.69
CA SER A 22 0.58 9.77 9.08
C SER A 22 1.73 9.29 9.96
N PHE A 23 2.78 8.78 9.33
CA PHE A 23 4.04 8.51 10.01
C PHE A 23 4.80 9.82 10.21
N SER A 24 5.54 9.92 11.31
CA SER A 24 6.50 11.01 11.50
C SER A 24 7.73 10.80 10.63
N GLU A 25 8.52 11.84 10.43
CA GLU A 25 9.78 11.74 9.68
C GLU A 25 10.73 10.70 10.29
N LYS A 26 10.82 10.64 11.62
CA LYS A 26 11.62 9.64 12.34
C LYS A 26 11.10 8.22 12.04
N GLU A 27 9.79 8.02 12.11
CA GLU A 27 9.18 6.71 11.81
C GLU A 27 9.45 6.29 10.38
N ILE A 28 9.35 7.21 9.41
CA ILE A 28 9.63 6.93 8.00
C ILE A 28 11.07 6.46 7.81
N THR A 29 12.02 7.13 8.46
CA THR A 29 13.43 6.74 8.41
C THR A 29 13.65 5.34 8.99
N GLU A 30 13.04 5.04 10.14
CA GLU A 30 13.15 3.73 10.79
C GLU A 30 12.47 2.63 9.95
N ILE A 31 11.27 2.91 9.43
CA ILE A 31 10.54 1.98 8.56
C ILE A 31 11.34 1.68 7.29
N GLY A 32 11.94 2.71 6.70
CA GLY A 32 12.81 2.53 5.54
C GLY A 32 13.98 1.61 5.83
N SER A 33 14.63 1.78 6.98
CA SER A 33 15.72 0.89 7.41
C SER A 33 15.23 -0.54 7.63
N ASP A 34 14.07 -0.72 8.25
CA ASP A 34 13.49 -2.05 8.49
C ASP A 34 13.10 -2.72 7.16
N LEU A 35 12.54 -1.96 6.22
CA LEU A 35 12.21 -2.47 4.88
C LEU A 35 13.47 -2.87 4.11
N ASP A 36 14.53 -2.07 4.17
CA ASP A 36 15.81 -2.38 3.54
C ASP A 36 16.33 -3.73 4.03
N THR A 37 16.31 -3.94 5.34
CA THR A 37 16.77 -5.19 5.96
C THR A 37 15.90 -6.38 5.53
N PHE A 38 14.57 -6.22 5.59
CA PHE A 38 13.64 -7.29 5.25
C PHE A 38 13.77 -7.69 3.77
N LEU A 39 13.71 -6.71 2.86
CA LEU A 39 13.72 -6.99 1.42
C LEU A 39 15.07 -7.52 0.93
N THR A 40 16.17 -7.13 1.56
CA THR A 40 17.51 -7.64 1.23
C THR A 40 17.58 -9.16 1.43
N SER A 41 16.90 -9.68 2.45
CA SER A 41 16.93 -11.11 2.82
C SER A 41 15.66 -11.87 2.42
N TRP A 42 14.72 -11.25 1.74
CA TRP A 42 13.45 -11.86 1.37
C TRP A 42 13.66 -12.87 0.23
N THR A 43 13.27 -14.12 0.46
CA THR A 43 13.52 -15.22 -0.48
C THR A 43 12.28 -16.09 -0.67
N ALA A 44 12.27 -16.87 -1.76
CA ALA A 44 11.30 -17.92 -2.03
C ALA A 44 12.05 -19.13 -2.58
N HIS A 45 11.84 -20.31 -1.99
CA HIS A 45 12.54 -21.56 -2.36
C HIS A 45 14.07 -21.40 -2.34
N GLY A 46 14.61 -20.60 -1.43
CA GLY A 46 16.05 -20.34 -1.35
C GLY A 46 16.59 -19.36 -2.40
N ASN A 47 15.73 -18.80 -3.26
CA ASN A 47 16.12 -17.84 -4.27
C ASN A 47 15.73 -16.42 -3.81
N ASP A 48 16.60 -15.44 -4.15
CA ASP A 48 16.32 -14.05 -3.85
C ASP A 48 15.08 -13.55 -4.59
N LEU A 49 14.29 -12.74 -3.88
CA LEU A 49 13.19 -12.01 -4.46
C LEU A 49 13.64 -10.58 -4.75
N ASN A 50 13.60 -10.18 -6.01
CA ASN A 50 13.99 -8.83 -6.43
C ASN A 50 12.82 -7.87 -6.14
N ALA A 51 12.91 -7.15 -5.06
CA ALA A 51 11.82 -6.32 -4.57
C ALA A 51 12.30 -4.95 -4.13
N GLY A 52 11.43 -3.98 -4.29
CA GLY A 52 11.64 -2.62 -3.83
C GLY A 52 10.39 -2.08 -3.15
N TYR A 53 10.51 -0.88 -2.61
CA TYR A 53 9.39 -0.25 -1.92
C TYR A 53 9.42 1.25 -2.12
N GLU A 54 8.28 1.88 -1.84
CA GLU A 54 8.22 3.31 -1.58
C GLU A 54 7.20 3.59 -0.47
N ILE A 55 7.37 4.74 0.19
CA ILE A 55 6.43 5.23 1.20
C ILE A 55 5.79 6.49 0.63
N LYS A 56 4.48 6.45 0.38
CA LYS A 56 3.73 7.55 -0.24
C LYS A 56 2.89 8.28 0.78
N TYR A 57 2.87 9.61 0.66
CA TYR A 57 2.03 10.48 1.50
C TYR A 57 2.26 10.28 3.00
N LYS A 58 3.43 9.76 3.38
CA LYS A 58 3.75 9.42 4.79
C LYS A 58 2.74 8.47 5.43
N ARG A 59 1.99 7.70 4.62
CA ARG A 59 0.91 6.83 5.10
C ARG A 59 0.83 5.48 4.41
N PHE A 60 1.36 5.35 3.20
CA PHE A 60 1.24 4.10 2.43
C PHE A 60 2.62 3.48 2.28
N ILE A 61 2.72 2.20 2.63
CA ILE A 61 3.89 1.38 2.33
C ILE A 61 3.54 0.56 1.09
N VAL A 62 4.30 0.71 0.03
CA VAL A 62 4.09 -0.01 -1.23
C VAL A 62 5.31 -0.89 -1.47
N ILE A 63 5.11 -2.21 -1.51
CA ILE A 63 6.14 -3.19 -1.82
C ILE A 63 5.87 -3.74 -3.20
N ALA A 64 6.88 -3.79 -4.05
CA ALA A 64 6.77 -4.34 -5.41
C ALA A 64 7.82 -5.43 -5.62
N LEU A 65 7.41 -6.51 -6.29
CA LEU A 65 8.23 -7.69 -6.55
C LEU A 65 8.28 -7.98 -8.04
N ASP A 66 9.49 -8.06 -8.58
CA ASP A 66 9.73 -8.55 -9.95
C ASP A 66 9.60 -10.07 -9.95
N GLN A 67 8.55 -10.60 -10.56
CA GLN A 67 8.28 -12.04 -10.61
C GLN A 67 8.86 -12.75 -11.84
N ARG A 68 9.64 -12.06 -12.67
CA ARG A 68 10.16 -12.65 -13.90
C ARG A 68 11.14 -13.80 -13.65
N THR A 69 11.94 -13.73 -12.61
CA THR A 69 12.91 -14.79 -12.26
C THR A 69 12.45 -15.66 -11.12
N GLN A 70 11.81 -15.08 -10.11
CA GLN A 70 11.28 -15.80 -8.96
C GLN A 70 10.02 -15.10 -8.46
N GLY A 71 8.91 -15.81 -8.43
CA GLY A 71 7.64 -15.31 -7.89
C GLY A 71 7.52 -15.54 -6.38
N ALA A 72 6.57 -14.84 -5.79
CA ALA A 72 6.23 -15.03 -4.38
C ALA A 72 5.61 -16.40 -4.15
N THR A 73 5.88 -16.97 -2.98
CA THR A 73 5.27 -18.21 -2.49
C THR A 73 4.42 -17.93 -1.28
N GLY A 74 3.60 -18.89 -0.86
CA GLY A 74 2.82 -18.76 0.38
C GLY A 74 3.70 -18.40 1.57
N CYS A 75 4.84 -19.08 1.72
CA CYS A 75 5.77 -18.80 2.82
C CYS A 75 6.38 -17.40 2.75
N SER A 76 6.75 -16.93 1.55
CA SER A 76 7.32 -15.58 1.39
C SER A 76 6.28 -14.49 1.63
N ILE A 77 5.04 -14.71 1.22
CA ILE A 77 3.93 -13.79 1.50
C ILE A 77 3.66 -13.74 3.00
N ASP A 78 3.63 -14.91 3.68
CA ASP A 78 3.45 -14.97 5.12
C ASP A 78 4.56 -14.21 5.86
N ALA A 79 5.81 -14.35 5.42
CA ALA A 79 6.93 -13.59 5.97
C ALA A 79 6.70 -12.09 5.84
N SER A 80 6.20 -11.61 4.69
CA SER A 80 5.90 -10.21 4.49
C SER A 80 4.76 -9.73 5.41
N VAL A 81 3.73 -10.54 5.59
CA VAL A 81 2.62 -10.22 6.52
C VAL A 81 3.14 -10.11 7.96
N HIS A 82 3.98 -11.05 8.40
CA HIS A 82 4.61 -10.99 9.73
C HIS A 82 5.46 -9.74 9.91
N PHE A 83 6.18 -9.34 8.87
CA PHE A 83 6.95 -8.09 8.89
C PHE A 83 6.03 -6.88 9.09
N ILE A 84 4.93 -6.79 8.34
CA ILE A 84 3.97 -5.69 8.48
C ILE A 84 3.29 -5.70 9.85
N GLN A 85 2.96 -6.88 10.39
CA GLN A 85 2.41 -7.02 11.74
C GLN A 85 3.39 -6.50 12.79
N ALA A 86 4.69 -6.74 12.61
CA ALA A 86 5.72 -6.22 13.51
C ALA A 86 5.77 -4.69 13.47
N LEU A 87 5.60 -4.07 12.30
CA LEU A 87 5.50 -2.62 12.17
C LEU A 87 4.25 -2.07 12.87
N GLU A 88 3.11 -2.74 12.72
CA GLU A 88 1.86 -2.35 13.39
C GLU A 88 2.07 -2.30 14.91
N LYS A 89 2.71 -3.30 15.45
CA LYS A 89 2.98 -3.39 16.88
C LYS A 89 3.99 -2.34 17.34
N LYS A 90 5.07 -2.16 16.56
CA LYS A 90 6.16 -1.23 16.91
C LYS A 90 5.68 0.23 16.97
N TYR A 91 4.79 0.62 16.06
CA TYR A 91 4.33 2.00 15.92
C TYR A 91 2.90 2.22 16.40
N ASP A 92 2.24 1.20 16.91
CA ASP A 92 0.84 1.23 17.36
C ASP A 92 -0.06 1.81 16.25
N VAL A 93 -0.05 1.18 15.10
CA VAL A 93 -0.81 1.58 13.91
C VAL A 93 -1.52 0.38 13.29
N LEU A 94 -2.45 0.66 12.39
CA LEU A 94 -3.12 -0.34 11.55
C LEU A 94 -2.57 -0.21 10.14
N LEU A 95 -2.12 -1.32 9.56
CA LEU A 95 -1.60 -1.41 8.19
C LEU A 95 -2.29 -2.52 7.38
N LEU A 96 -2.85 -3.51 8.04
CA LEU A 96 -3.49 -4.67 7.41
C LEU A 96 -5.01 -4.59 7.40
N ASP A 97 -5.60 -3.57 8.00
CA ASP A 97 -7.04 -3.41 8.05
C ASP A 97 -7.57 -2.98 6.68
N LYS A 98 -8.46 -3.78 6.09
CA LYS A 98 -9.04 -3.55 4.77
C LYS A 98 -10.46 -2.97 4.82
N MET A 99 -10.98 -2.71 6.02
CA MET A 99 -12.33 -2.17 6.22
C MET A 99 -12.35 -0.65 6.31
N ASN A 100 -11.27 -0.01 5.89
CA ASN A 100 -11.12 1.43 5.94
C ASN A 100 -10.72 1.97 4.56
N VAL A 101 -11.06 3.23 4.33
CA VAL A 101 -10.89 3.90 3.05
C VAL A 101 -10.03 5.14 3.23
N SER A 102 -9.10 5.35 2.31
CA SER A 102 -8.33 6.58 2.23
C SER A 102 -8.75 7.40 1.02
N TYR A 103 -8.87 8.70 1.19
CA TYR A 103 -9.21 9.63 0.13
C TYR A 103 -8.57 10.99 0.39
N LYS A 104 -8.48 11.83 -0.64
CA LYS A 104 -7.93 13.16 -0.49
C LYS A 104 -8.99 14.16 -0.07
N GLN A 105 -8.64 14.98 0.91
CA GLN A 105 -9.40 16.13 1.35
C GLN A 105 -8.49 17.35 1.21
N GLY A 106 -8.53 18.00 0.04
CA GLY A 106 -7.54 18.99 -0.32
C GLY A 106 -6.16 18.34 -0.46
N GLU A 107 -5.17 18.81 0.28
CA GLU A 107 -3.82 18.26 0.29
C GLU A 107 -3.65 17.14 1.32
N PHE A 108 -4.65 16.90 2.15
CA PHE A 108 -4.58 15.89 3.20
C PHE A 108 -5.16 14.56 2.73
N VAL A 109 -4.57 13.48 3.23
CA VAL A 109 -5.14 12.14 3.08
C VAL A 109 -5.99 11.86 4.32
N ALA A 110 -7.29 11.68 4.11
CA ALA A 110 -8.23 11.31 5.15
C ALA A 110 -8.37 9.78 5.21
N TYR A 111 -8.69 9.28 6.38
CA TYR A 111 -8.86 7.84 6.64
C TYR A 111 -10.17 7.66 7.39
N LYS A 112 -11.09 6.89 6.83
CA LYS A 112 -12.42 6.64 7.40
C LYS A 112 -12.77 5.17 7.30
N SER A 113 -13.61 4.71 8.22
CA SER A 113 -14.19 3.38 8.09
C SER A 113 -15.05 3.31 6.81
N LEU A 114 -15.22 2.10 6.27
CA LEU A 114 -16.05 1.91 5.10
C LEU A 114 -17.50 2.35 5.36
N ILE A 115 -17.99 2.11 6.58
CA ILE A 115 -19.35 2.53 6.98
C ILE A 115 -19.49 4.04 6.94
N ASP A 116 -18.51 4.77 7.51
CA ASP A 116 -18.52 6.23 7.50
C ASP A 116 -18.36 6.78 6.08
N PHE A 117 -17.52 6.17 5.27
CA PHE A 117 -17.35 6.55 3.86
C PHE A 117 -18.65 6.41 3.07
N LYS A 118 -19.38 5.31 3.27
CA LYS A 118 -20.68 5.11 2.64
C LYS A 118 -21.68 6.18 3.05
N ALA A 119 -21.72 6.52 4.34
CA ALA A 119 -22.60 7.58 4.85
C ALA A 119 -22.25 8.94 4.25
N MET A 120 -20.97 9.26 4.13
CA MET A 120 -20.49 10.50 3.52
C MET A 120 -20.87 10.57 2.03
N ALA A 121 -20.75 9.47 1.30
CA ALA A 121 -21.16 9.39 -0.10
C ALA A 121 -22.68 9.63 -0.25
N LYS A 122 -23.47 9.03 0.63
CA LYS A 122 -24.92 9.21 0.67
C LYS A 122 -25.31 10.68 0.96
N GLN A 123 -24.56 11.36 1.79
CA GLN A 123 -24.74 12.77 2.13
C GLN A 123 -24.11 13.71 1.09
N LYS A 124 -23.55 13.16 0.01
CA LYS A 124 -22.87 13.90 -1.07
C LYS A 124 -21.62 14.67 -0.59
N ALA A 125 -21.04 14.30 0.55
CA ALA A 125 -19.74 14.79 0.98
C ALA A 125 -18.59 14.15 0.19
N ILE A 126 -18.84 12.98 -0.41
CA ILE A 126 -17.96 12.30 -1.35
C ILE A 126 -18.68 12.27 -2.69
N SER A 127 -17.98 12.67 -3.76
CA SER A 127 -18.53 12.69 -5.11
C SER A 127 -17.71 11.79 -6.04
N LYS A 128 -18.18 11.63 -7.27
CA LYS A 128 -17.44 10.89 -8.31
C LYS A 128 -16.07 11.50 -8.62
N ASN A 129 -15.84 12.78 -8.29
CA ASN A 129 -14.59 13.49 -8.55
C ASN A 129 -13.64 13.47 -7.34
N THR A 130 -14.09 12.98 -6.18
CA THR A 130 -13.23 12.86 -5.00
C THR A 130 -12.09 11.90 -5.30
N ILE A 131 -10.85 12.32 -5.05
CA ILE A 131 -9.68 11.45 -5.26
C ILE A 131 -9.61 10.42 -4.15
N VAL A 132 -9.58 9.16 -4.55
CA VAL A 132 -9.50 8.01 -3.65
C VAL A 132 -8.26 7.19 -3.97
N PHE A 133 -7.93 6.25 -3.09
CA PHE A 133 -6.81 5.34 -3.30
C PHE A 133 -7.33 3.91 -3.49
N ASN A 134 -7.16 3.40 -4.71
CA ASN A 134 -7.61 2.05 -5.06
C ASN A 134 -6.53 1.04 -4.67
N ASN A 135 -6.58 0.58 -3.42
CA ASN A 135 -5.61 -0.38 -2.90
C ASN A 135 -5.82 -1.81 -3.43
N LEU A 136 -6.76 -2.02 -4.34
CA LEU A 136 -6.98 -3.33 -4.99
C LEU A 136 -6.11 -3.53 -6.23
N VAL A 137 -5.35 -2.53 -6.65
CA VAL A 137 -4.38 -2.69 -7.75
C VAL A 137 -3.38 -3.78 -7.38
N THR A 138 -2.95 -4.57 -8.38
CA THR A 138 -2.13 -5.77 -8.14
C THR A 138 -0.74 -5.72 -8.79
N ASN A 139 -0.51 -4.79 -9.70
CA ASN A 139 0.80 -4.62 -10.33
C ASN A 139 1.22 -3.17 -10.39
N LYS A 140 2.51 -2.94 -10.67
CA LYS A 140 3.07 -1.59 -10.69
C LYS A 140 2.44 -0.69 -11.75
N GLY A 141 2.11 -1.22 -12.93
CA GLY A 141 1.44 -0.45 -13.98
C GLY A 141 0.10 0.09 -13.50
N GLU A 142 -0.73 -0.76 -12.90
CA GLU A 142 -1.99 -0.33 -12.31
C GLU A 142 -1.79 0.66 -11.16
N TYR A 143 -0.77 0.43 -10.31
CA TYR A 143 -0.45 1.33 -9.23
C TYR A 143 -0.10 2.72 -9.75
N LEU A 144 0.69 2.83 -10.80
CA LEU A 144 1.06 4.13 -11.37
C LEU A 144 -0.11 4.87 -12.01
N GLU A 145 -1.07 4.15 -12.62
CA GLU A 145 -2.16 4.74 -13.41
C GLU A 145 -3.50 4.77 -12.69
N HIS A 146 -3.79 3.81 -11.82
CA HIS A 146 -5.13 3.57 -11.30
C HIS A 146 -5.24 3.52 -9.77
N TRP A 147 -4.18 3.83 -9.05
CA TRP A 147 -4.20 3.82 -7.60
C TRP A 147 -4.82 5.10 -7.03
N GLU A 148 -4.28 6.26 -7.40
CA GLU A 148 -4.77 7.57 -6.97
C GLU A 148 -5.63 8.14 -8.09
N VAL A 149 -6.94 7.98 -7.97
CA VAL A 149 -7.89 8.28 -9.06
C VAL A 149 -9.18 8.87 -8.52
N PRO A 150 -9.98 9.55 -9.37
CA PRO A 150 -11.34 9.92 -8.98
C PRO A 150 -12.16 8.69 -8.57
N ALA A 151 -13.05 8.86 -7.61
CA ALA A 151 -13.87 7.76 -7.09
C ALA A 151 -14.67 7.05 -8.20
N SER A 152 -15.06 7.78 -9.26
CA SER A 152 -15.76 7.19 -10.41
C SER A 152 -14.92 6.16 -11.17
N GLU A 153 -13.60 6.20 -11.03
CA GLU A 153 -12.66 5.30 -11.71
C GLU A 153 -12.13 4.19 -10.80
N SER A 154 -12.74 4.02 -9.63
CA SER A 154 -12.33 3.05 -8.62
C SER A 154 -13.54 2.24 -8.14
N TRP A 155 -13.27 1.15 -7.40
CA TRP A 155 -14.33 0.36 -6.78
C TRP A 155 -15.25 1.18 -5.85
N HIS A 156 -14.79 2.34 -5.40
CA HIS A 156 -15.58 3.27 -4.57
C HIS A 156 -16.82 3.79 -5.30
N ALA A 157 -16.84 3.72 -6.64
CA ALA A 157 -17.99 4.17 -7.45
C ALA A 157 -19.30 3.50 -7.06
N ARG A 158 -19.24 2.29 -6.51
CA ARG A 158 -20.45 1.54 -6.10
C ARG A 158 -21.26 2.24 -5.00
N PHE A 159 -20.66 3.19 -4.30
CA PHE A 159 -21.32 3.90 -3.19
C PHE A 159 -21.84 5.29 -3.59
N LEU A 160 -21.64 5.68 -4.83
CA LEU A 160 -22.01 7.02 -5.33
C LEU A 160 -23.40 7.04 -5.94
#